data_e66171669be966c399050e2ef3864b22
#
_entry.id   e66171669be966c399050e2ef3864b22
#
_cell.length_a   1.000
_cell.length_b   1.000
_cell.length_c   1.000
_cell.angle_alpha   90.00
_cell.angle_beta   90.00
_cell.angle_gamma   90.00
#
_symmetry.space_group_name_H-M   'P 1'
#
loop_
_entity.id
_entity.type
_entity.pdbx_description
1 polymer ?
#
loop_
_entity_poly.entity_id
_entity_poly.type
_entity_poly.pdbx_seq_one_letter_code
_entity_poly.pdbx_strand_id
1 'polypeptide(L)'
;MTMSIRIFSLRETPEKLHEITAYFQQQWASEDSMAVYEDALRRCIGAKNPLPQWYWLQDGGSIVGCAGLITNDFISRGELWPWLCALYIDPRYRGHGLAFRLIEHIAQQARQLGFT
;
A
#
# COMPACT_ATOMS: atom_id res chain seq x y z
N MET A 1 12.93 21.07 -8.28
CA MET A 1 13.30 19.72 -7.80
C MET A 1 12.82 18.69 -8.82
N THR A 2 13.71 17.83 -9.25
CA THR A 2 13.37 16.75 -10.18
C THR A 2 13.04 15.50 -9.38
N MET A 3 11.83 14.97 -9.55
CA MET A 3 11.39 13.77 -8.87
C MET A 3 11.56 12.56 -9.78
N SER A 4 12.05 11.47 -9.21
CA SER A 4 12.17 10.18 -9.90
C SER A 4 11.24 9.19 -9.22
N ILE A 5 9.95 9.30 -9.50
CA ILE A 5 8.91 8.54 -8.80
C ILE A 5 8.70 7.16 -9.42
N ARG A 6 8.75 6.14 -8.56
CA ARG A 6 8.46 4.77 -8.95
C ARG A 6 7.48 4.16 -7.95
N ILE A 7 6.65 3.26 -8.45
CA ILE A 7 5.66 2.55 -7.62
C ILE A 7 6.09 1.10 -7.49
N PHE A 8 6.11 0.60 -6.26
CA PHE A 8 6.53 -0.76 -5.94
C PHE A 8 5.40 -1.55 -5.30
N SER A 9 5.42 -2.86 -5.48
CA SER A 9 4.52 -3.81 -4.83
C SER A 9 5.33 -4.69 -3.87
N LEU A 10 4.79 -4.91 -2.68
CA LEU A 10 5.48 -5.74 -1.67
C LEU A 10 5.65 -7.18 -2.17
N ARG A 11 4.67 -7.73 -2.87
CA ARG A 11 4.78 -9.09 -3.39
C ARG A 11 5.90 -9.23 -4.42
N GLU A 12 6.14 -8.19 -5.20
CA GLU A 12 7.22 -8.17 -6.18
C GLU A 12 8.56 -7.83 -5.56
N THR A 13 8.58 -7.27 -4.36
CA THR A 13 9.78 -6.80 -3.68
C THR A 13 9.78 -7.22 -2.22
N PRO A 14 9.72 -8.54 -1.94
CA PRO A 14 9.54 -9.04 -0.55
C PRO A 14 10.70 -8.70 0.37
N GLU A 15 11.89 -8.44 -0.15
CA GLU A 15 13.05 -8.06 0.65
C GLU A 15 12.87 -6.72 1.36
N LYS A 16 11.86 -5.94 0.95
CA LYS A 16 11.56 -4.65 1.58
C LYS A 16 10.57 -4.75 2.73
N LEU A 17 10.19 -5.97 3.13
CA LEU A 17 9.14 -6.17 4.14
C LEU A 17 9.35 -5.35 5.41
N HIS A 18 10.55 -5.39 5.99
CA HIS A 18 10.80 -4.69 7.27
C HIS A 18 10.73 -3.18 7.10
N GLU A 19 11.31 -2.67 6.03
CA GLU A 19 11.34 -1.23 5.75
C GLU A 19 9.93 -0.70 5.52
N ILE A 20 9.14 -1.40 4.72
CA ILE A 20 7.79 -0.98 4.38
C ILE A 20 6.85 -1.12 5.58
N THR A 21 6.98 -2.20 6.35
CA THR A 21 6.18 -2.37 7.56
C THR A 21 6.40 -1.21 8.51
N ALA A 22 7.66 -0.81 8.72
CA ALA A 22 7.98 0.31 9.58
C ALA A 22 7.36 1.61 9.06
N TYR A 23 7.38 1.82 7.75
CA TYR A 23 6.79 3.01 7.16
C TYR A 23 5.27 3.08 7.41
N PHE A 24 4.55 1.99 7.16
CA PHE A 24 3.11 1.95 7.44
C PHE A 24 2.81 2.18 8.92
N GLN A 25 3.58 1.55 9.79
CA GLN A 25 3.40 1.70 11.23
C GLN A 25 3.62 3.13 11.68
N GLN A 26 4.61 3.79 11.12
CA GLN A 26 4.91 5.19 11.44
C GLN A 26 3.75 6.12 11.11
N GLN A 27 3.03 5.84 10.02
CA GLN A 27 1.95 6.70 9.55
C GLN A 27 0.62 6.40 10.23
N TRP A 28 0.32 5.13 10.50
CA TRP A 28 -1.04 4.72 10.85
C TRP A 28 -1.18 3.98 12.17
N ALA A 29 -0.13 3.31 12.66
CA ALA A 29 -0.26 2.45 13.81
C ALA A 29 -0.15 3.21 15.13
N SER A 30 -0.96 2.82 16.12
CA SER A 30 -0.76 3.13 17.51
C SER A 30 0.01 1.94 18.13
N GLU A 31 0.36 2.04 19.40
CA GLU A 31 0.98 0.92 20.11
C GLU A 31 0.14 -0.37 19.97
N ASP A 32 -1.18 -0.21 20.04
CA ASP A 32 -2.10 -1.36 20.03
C ASP A 32 -2.22 -2.02 18.65
N SER A 33 -1.88 -1.30 17.58
CA SER A 33 -2.05 -1.81 16.22
C SER A 33 -0.75 -2.13 15.50
N MET A 34 0.40 -1.98 16.17
CA MET A 34 1.70 -2.28 15.53
C MET A 34 1.77 -3.70 15.00
N ALA A 35 1.35 -4.67 15.80
CA ALA A 35 1.38 -6.07 15.41
C ALA A 35 0.42 -6.37 14.26
N VAL A 36 -0.68 -5.63 14.17
CA VAL A 36 -1.65 -5.80 13.08
C VAL A 36 -1.01 -5.49 11.73
N TYR A 37 -0.29 -4.37 11.63
CA TYR A 37 0.41 -4.01 10.41
C TYR A 37 1.51 -5.00 10.07
N GLU A 38 2.29 -5.41 11.06
CA GLU A 38 3.35 -6.39 10.85
C GLU A 38 2.80 -7.68 10.27
N ASP A 39 1.71 -8.20 10.86
CA ASP A 39 1.10 -9.43 10.42
C ASP A 39 0.47 -9.29 9.03
N ALA A 40 -0.24 -8.19 8.79
CA ALA A 40 -0.92 -7.96 7.51
C ALA A 40 0.06 -7.87 6.35
N LEU A 41 1.17 -7.15 6.52
CA LEU A 41 2.15 -7.03 5.46
C LEU A 41 2.92 -8.33 5.23
N ARG A 42 3.25 -9.04 6.32
CA ARG A 42 3.93 -10.32 6.21
C ARG A 42 3.08 -11.35 5.45
N ARG A 43 1.77 -11.38 5.72
CA ARG A 43 0.85 -12.31 5.06
C ARG A 43 0.68 -12.04 3.56
N CYS A 44 0.95 -10.81 3.14
CA CYS A 44 0.90 -10.45 1.72
C CYS A 44 1.89 -11.27 0.91
N ILE A 45 3.07 -11.52 1.48
CA ILE A 45 4.12 -12.26 0.81
C ILE A 45 3.77 -13.75 0.83
N GLY A 46 3.74 -14.35 -0.35
CA GLY A 46 3.42 -15.77 -0.47
C GLY A 46 1.96 -16.12 -0.36
N ALA A 47 1.07 -15.13 -0.23
CA ALA A 47 -0.36 -15.40 -0.18
C ALA A 47 -0.84 -15.95 -1.53
N LYS A 48 -1.72 -16.95 -1.48
CA LYS A 48 -2.29 -17.54 -2.69
C LYS A 48 -3.44 -16.69 -3.24
N ASN A 49 -4.12 -15.97 -2.35
CA ASN A 49 -5.18 -15.06 -2.75
C ASN A 49 -4.58 -13.79 -3.35
N PRO A 50 -5.29 -13.11 -4.27
CA PRO A 50 -4.78 -11.86 -4.84
C PRO A 50 -4.69 -10.71 -3.83
N LEU A 51 -5.38 -10.81 -2.70
CA LEU A 51 -5.33 -9.81 -1.64
C LEU A 51 -4.80 -10.42 -0.35
N PRO A 52 -4.18 -9.66 0.52
CA PRO A 52 -3.92 -8.22 0.41
C PRO A 52 -2.75 -7.89 -0.52
N GLN A 53 -2.73 -6.66 -1.02
CA GLN A 53 -1.61 -6.11 -1.78
C GLN A 53 -1.20 -4.81 -1.12
N TRP A 54 0.11 -4.56 -1.04
CA TRP A 54 0.65 -3.36 -0.43
C TRP A 54 1.59 -2.68 -1.40
N TYR A 55 1.44 -1.37 -1.54
CA TYR A 55 2.15 -0.57 -2.54
C TYR A 55 2.81 0.64 -1.89
N TRP A 56 3.88 1.12 -2.50
CA TRP A 56 4.49 2.36 -2.05
C TRP A 56 5.13 3.11 -3.21
N LEU A 57 5.33 4.42 -2.98
CA LEU A 57 6.01 5.31 -3.90
C LEU A 57 7.40 5.62 -3.37
N GLN A 58 8.39 5.62 -4.27
CA GLN A 58 9.72 6.09 -3.91
C GLN A 58 10.17 7.20 -4.84
N ASP A 59 10.88 8.17 -4.27
CA ASP A 59 11.64 9.17 -5.02
C ASP A 59 13.11 8.83 -4.80
N GLY A 60 13.74 8.23 -5.83
CA GLY A 60 15.07 7.68 -5.64
C GLY A 60 15.07 6.60 -4.56
N GLY A 61 15.83 6.82 -3.48
CA GLY A 61 15.91 5.88 -2.37
C GLY A 61 14.95 6.14 -1.22
N SER A 62 14.08 7.16 -1.33
CA SER A 62 13.20 7.58 -0.23
C SER A 62 11.77 7.15 -0.47
N ILE A 63 11.15 6.51 0.52
CA ILE A 63 9.73 6.17 0.47
C ILE A 63 8.95 7.45 0.78
N VAL A 64 8.01 7.82 -0.11
CA VAL A 64 7.29 9.08 0.00
C VAL A 64 5.77 8.92 -0.01
N GLY A 65 5.28 7.69 -0.07
CA GLY A 65 3.84 7.42 -0.01
C GLY A 65 3.55 5.95 0.00
N CYS A 66 2.34 5.60 0.38
CA CYS A 66 1.92 4.20 0.47
C CYS A 66 0.42 4.03 0.35
N ALA A 67 -0.02 2.80 0.07
CA ALA A 67 -1.43 2.42 0.08
C ALA A 67 -1.55 0.90 0.07
N GLY A 68 -2.70 0.41 0.53
CA GLY A 68 -3.01 -1.01 0.51
C GLY A 68 -4.30 -1.32 -0.22
N LEU A 69 -4.41 -2.54 -0.72
CA LEU A 69 -5.64 -3.08 -1.32
C LEU A 69 -5.98 -4.35 -0.56
N ILE A 70 -7.10 -4.34 0.14
CA ILE A 70 -7.50 -5.42 1.03
C ILE A 70 -8.94 -5.85 0.75
N THR A 71 -9.36 -6.94 1.38
CA THR A 71 -10.71 -7.48 1.18
C THR A 71 -11.78 -6.65 1.88
N ASN A 72 -11.46 -6.14 3.07
CA ASN A 72 -12.44 -5.44 3.90
C ASN A 72 -11.70 -4.64 4.98
N ASP A 73 -12.10 -3.39 5.17
CA ASP A 73 -11.46 -2.50 6.15
C ASP A 73 -12.49 -2.04 7.19
N PHE A 74 -12.68 -2.85 8.23
CA PHE A 74 -13.52 -2.52 9.41
C PHE A 74 -15.01 -2.37 9.15
N ILE A 75 -15.52 -2.77 7.98
CA ILE A 75 -16.95 -2.75 7.71
C ILE A 75 -17.37 -4.09 7.13
N SER A 76 -18.64 -4.44 7.35
CA SER A 76 -19.18 -5.73 6.93
C SER A 76 -19.90 -5.65 5.58
N ARG A 77 -19.36 -4.84 4.68
CA ARG A 77 -19.90 -4.67 3.33
C ARG A 77 -19.04 -5.43 2.34
N GLY A 78 -19.16 -6.74 2.35
CA GLY A 78 -18.37 -7.61 1.47
C GLY A 78 -18.55 -7.32 -0.01
N GLU A 79 -19.67 -6.73 -0.39
CA GLU A 79 -19.93 -6.37 -1.78
C GLU A 79 -19.09 -5.18 -2.26
N LEU A 80 -18.43 -4.48 -1.33
CA LEU A 80 -17.54 -3.36 -1.66
C LEU A 80 -16.08 -3.78 -1.78
N TRP A 81 -15.84 -5.03 -2.00
CA TRP A 81 -14.53 -5.63 -2.13
C TRP A 81 -14.03 -5.49 -3.58
N PRO A 82 -12.72 -5.21 -3.85
CA PRO A 82 -11.67 -4.94 -2.85
C PRO A 82 -11.71 -3.51 -2.31
N TRP A 83 -10.98 -3.28 -1.23
CA TRP A 83 -11.03 -2.03 -0.49
C TRP A 83 -9.65 -1.36 -0.47
N LEU A 84 -9.58 -0.10 -0.89
CA LEU A 84 -8.34 0.70 -0.80
C LEU A 84 -8.20 1.23 0.63
N CYS A 85 -7.01 1.10 1.21
CA CYS A 85 -6.77 1.55 2.58
C CYS A 85 -5.39 2.16 2.74
N ALA A 86 -5.17 2.84 3.88
CA ALA A 86 -3.88 3.36 4.33
C ALA A 86 -3.17 4.24 3.29
N LEU A 87 -3.93 5.00 2.52
CA LEU A 87 -3.38 5.92 1.52
C LEU A 87 -2.69 7.10 2.23
N TYR A 88 -1.42 7.32 1.94
CA TYR A 88 -0.64 8.39 2.53
C TYR A 88 0.41 8.90 1.55
N ILE A 89 0.55 10.22 1.48
CA ILE A 89 1.62 10.87 0.72
C ILE A 89 2.37 11.80 1.67
N ASP A 90 3.69 11.70 1.71
CA ASP A 90 4.54 12.58 2.51
C ASP A 90 4.15 14.03 2.21
N PRO A 91 3.92 14.86 3.25
CA PRO A 91 3.49 16.25 3.04
C PRO A 91 4.38 17.05 2.08
N ARG A 92 5.68 16.76 2.04
CA ARG A 92 6.60 17.46 1.14
C ARG A 92 6.37 17.12 -0.32
N TYR A 93 5.63 16.05 -0.59
CA TYR A 93 5.36 15.56 -1.95
C TYR A 93 3.92 15.77 -2.39
N ARG A 94 3.10 16.36 -1.54
CA ARG A 94 1.69 16.65 -1.87
C ARG A 94 1.61 17.77 -2.89
N GLY A 95 0.52 17.78 -3.64
CA GLY A 95 0.30 18.81 -4.66
C GLY A 95 0.92 18.49 -6.01
N HIS A 96 1.46 17.27 -6.19
CA HIS A 96 2.08 16.84 -7.44
C HIS A 96 1.31 15.71 -8.13
N GLY A 97 0.09 15.43 -7.67
CA GLY A 97 -0.74 14.38 -8.28
C GLY A 97 -0.29 12.96 -7.96
N LEU A 98 0.55 12.76 -6.94
CA LEU A 98 1.10 11.45 -6.64
C LEU A 98 0.05 10.49 -6.07
N ALA A 99 -0.88 10.99 -5.25
CA ALA A 99 -1.96 10.15 -4.74
C ALA A 99 -2.79 9.60 -5.90
N PHE A 100 -3.11 10.44 -6.88
CA PHE A 100 -3.85 10.01 -8.06
C PHE A 100 -3.09 8.95 -8.84
N ARG A 101 -1.79 9.15 -9.05
CA ARG A 101 -0.95 8.17 -9.75
C ARG A 101 -0.94 6.82 -9.04
N LEU A 102 -0.84 6.84 -7.71
CA LEU A 102 -0.83 5.62 -6.93
C LEU A 102 -2.17 4.90 -7.00
N ILE A 103 -3.27 5.64 -6.84
CA ILE A 103 -4.63 5.08 -6.92
C ILE A 103 -4.88 4.48 -8.31
N GLU A 104 -4.49 5.19 -9.36
CA GLU A 104 -4.65 4.70 -10.73
C GLU A 104 -3.88 3.42 -10.97
N HIS A 105 -2.64 3.35 -10.47
CA HIS A 105 -1.83 2.14 -10.58
C HIS A 105 -2.50 0.96 -9.87
N ILE A 106 -3.00 1.20 -8.65
CA ILE A 106 -3.68 0.15 -7.88
C ILE A 106 -4.96 -0.30 -8.56
N ALA A 107 -5.70 0.63 -9.15
CA ALA A 107 -6.91 0.30 -9.90
C ALA A 107 -6.60 -0.60 -11.10
N GLN A 108 -5.51 -0.31 -11.82
CA GLN A 108 -5.09 -1.17 -12.92
C GLN A 108 -4.69 -2.55 -12.44
N GLN A 109 -3.97 -2.62 -11.32
CA GLN A 109 -3.58 -3.89 -10.72
C GLN A 109 -4.82 -4.70 -10.30
N ALA A 110 -5.81 -4.04 -9.71
CA ALA A 110 -7.05 -4.70 -9.32
C ALA A 110 -7.76 -5.30 -10.54
N ARG A 111 -7.82 -4.56 -11.64
CA ARG A 111 -8.42 -5.08 -12.87
C ARG A 111 -7.67 -6.29 -13.41
N GLN A 112 -6.34 -6.26 -13.36
CA GLN A 112 -5.51 -7.40 -13.79
C GLN A 112 -5.73 -8.62 -12.91
N LEU A 113 -6.06 -8.41 -11.64
CA LEU A 113 -6.36 -9.49 -10.70
C LEU A 113 -7.80 -10.00 -10.83
N GLY A 114 -8.60 -9.42 -11.70
CA GLY A 114 -9.96 -9.86 -11.95
C GLY A 114 -11.05 -9.09 -11.22
N PHE A 115 -10.71 -8.00 -10.55
CA PHE A 115 -11.71 -7.15 -9.89
C PHE A 115 -12.17 -6.06 -10.86
N THR A 116 -13.46 -5.82 -10.90
CA THR A 116 -14.04 -4.81 -11.80
C THR A 116 -14.78 -3.72 -11.04
#